data_8363f50bf25dfb1f332efb51fa300406
#
_entry.id   8363f50bf25dfb1f332efb51fa300406
#
_cell.length_a   1.000
_cell.length_b   1.000
_cell.length_c   1.000
_cell.angle_alpha   90.00
_cell.angle_beta   90.00
_cell.angle_gamma   90.00
#
_symmetry.space_group_name_H-M   'P 1'
#
loop_
_entity.id
_entity.type
_entity.pdbx_description
1 polymer ?
#
loop_
_entity_poly.entity_id
_entity_poly.type
_entity_poly.pdbx_seq_one_letter_code
_entity_poly.pdbx_strand_id
1 'polypeptide(L)'
;MVCVAPVAARVARRDTERVDECCAPRVPEGYDREFNARFARRLARQYRSDGLTPSAALVLDFAGSVGLEGASLLEIGGGIGDIQLEALKRGASHTTNVELSAAYEPEAARLLDEAGLRDRVTRMLGVDLASTPEAVEPADIVVLHRVVCCYPDYERLLGAAAGRAKRAVVFSHPPRTLFARFSAHAINAFYTLTGNPYRAYAHTPDAMIAVLSGRGLEPRYREVSGPWHVVGSVRA
;
A
#
# COMPACT_ATOMS: atom_id res chain seq x y z
N MET A 1 -16.12 2.32 -73.63
CA MET A 1 -14.99 2.88 -72.82
C MET A 1 -15.61 3.62 -71.69
N VAL A 2 -15.75 2.97 -70.50
CA VAL A 2 -16.41 3.53 -69.33
C VAL A 2 -15.30 3.75 -68.29
N CYS A 3 -15.07 5.03 -67.94
CA CYS A 3 -14.15 5.43 -66.88
C CYS A 3 -14.77 5.15 -65.53
N VAL A 4 -14.16 4.28 -64.76
CA VAL A 4 -14.48 4.06 -63.35
C VAL A 4 -13.54 4.90 -62.50
N ALA A 5 -14.10 5.85 -61.74
CA ALA A 5 -13.36 6.65 -60.80
C ALA A 5 -13.09 5.87 -59.52
N PRO A 6 -11.96 6.07 -58.83
CA PRO A 6 -11.66 5.35 -57.59
C PRO A 6 -12.43 5.96 -56.42
N VAL A 7 -13.06 5.07 -55.63
CA VAL A 7 -13.70 5.38 -54.36
C VAL A 7 -12.64 5.69 -53.29
N ALA A 8 -12.59 6.92 -52.83
CA ALA A 8 -11.76 7.34 -51.69
C ALA A 8 -12.28 6.68 -50.42
N ALA A 9 -11.49 5.79 -49.85
CA ALA A 9 -11.74 5.23 -48.53
C ALA A 9 -11.63 6.33 -47.47
N ARG A 10 -12.76 6.70 -46.87
CA ARG A 10 -12.81 7.50 -45.61
C ARG A 10 -12.25 6.64 -44.50
N VAL A 11 -11.08 6.99 -44.03
CA VAL A 11 -10.56 6.51 -42.74
C VAL A 11 -11.46 7.05 -41.66
N ALA A 12 -12.28 6.19 -41.07
CA ALA A 12 -13.03 6.49 -39.87
C ALA A 12 -12.05 6.80 -38.75
N ARG A 13 -12.07 8.03 -38.23
CA ARG A 13 -11.42 8.36 -36.97
C ARG A 13 -12.10 7.49 -35.91
N ARG A 14 -11.30 6.63 -35.27
CA ARG A 14 -11.73 5.94 -34.05
C ARG A 14 -12.04 7.04 -33.04
N ASP A 15 -13.30 7.15 -32.65
CA ASP A 15 -13.69 7.80 -31.42
C ASP A 15 -12.93 7.10 -30.29
N THR A 16 -12.01 7.82 -29.68
CA THR A 16 -11.47 7.42 -28.38
C THR A 16 -12.67 7.48 -27.42
N GLU A 17 -13.19 6.31 -27.08
CA GLU A 17 -14.16 6.16 -26.01
C GLU A 17 -13.63 6.94 -24.81
N ARG A 18 -14.34 8.00 -24.44
CA ARG A 18 -14.21 8.62 -23.13
C ARG A 18 -14.68 7.53 -22.16
N VAL A 19 -13.74 6.87 -21.53
CA VAL A 19 -14.01 6.11 -20.31
C VAL A 19 -14.65 7.11 -19.36
N ASP A 20 -15.89 6.86 -18.96
CA ASP A 20 -16.61 7.71 -18.02
C ASP A 20 -15.74 7.90 -16.77
N GLU A 21 -15.28 9.14 -16.53
CA GLU A 21 -14.48 9.52 -15.34
C GLU A 21 -15.19 9.21 -14.01
N CYS A 22 -16.48 8.88 -14.04
CA CYS A 22 -17.23 8.42 -12.88
C CYS A 22 -16.85 7.04 -12.34
N CYS A 23 -16.19 6.18 -13.13
CA CYS A 23 -15.82 4.82 -12.76
C CYS A 23 -14.33 4.62 -12.55
N ALA A 24 -13.50 5.64 -12.77
CA ALA A 24 -12.08 5.55 -12.46
C ALA A 24 -11.88 5.41 -10.94
N PRO A 25 -11.03 4.47 -10.46
CA PRO A 25 -10.69 4.37 -9.06
C PRO A 25 -10.12 5.72 -8.60
N ARG A 26 -10.79 6.36 -7.65
CA ARG A 26 -10.33 7.64 -7.12
C ARG A 26 -9.17 7.36 -6.17
N VAL A 27 -7.95 7.48 -6.67
CA VAL A 27 -6.77 7.60 -5.80
C VAL A 27 -7.04 8.78 -4.86
N PRO A 28 -6.91 8.63 -3.54
CA PRO A 28 -7.13 9.73 -2.63
C PRO A 28 -6.26 10.92 -3.01
N GLU A 29 -6.88 12.08 -3.19
CA GLU A 29 -6.21 13.29 -3.64
C GLU A 29 -5.09 13.73 -2.68
N GLY A 30 -4.01 14.27 -3.22
CA GLY A 30 -2.89 14.80 -2.43
C GLY A 30 -1.80 13.82 -2.06
N TYR A 31 -1.91 12.53 -2.40
CA TYR A 31 -0.88 11.52 -2.12
C TYR A 31 0.47 11.91 -2.73
N ASP A 32 0.51 12.31 -4.01
CA ASP A 32 1.75 12.68 -4.70
C ASP A 32 2.43 13.92 -4.11
N ARG A 33 1.67 14.83 -3.49
CA ARG A 33 2.23 16.00 -2.81
C ARG A 33 2.91 15.62 -1.49
N GLU A 34 2.30 14.69 -0.74
CA GLU A 34 2.81 14.24 0.55
C GLU A 34 3.92 13.19 0.37
N PHE A 35 3.66 12.18 -0.45
CA PHE A 35 4.56 11.05 -0.70
C PHE A 35 5.39 11.26 -1.97
N ASN A 36 6.14 12.35 -2.00
CA ASN A 36 6.92 12.79 -3.16
C ASN A 36 8.35 12.21 -3.17
N ALA A 37 9.09 12.46 -4.25
CA ALA A 37 10.46 11.98 -4.43
C ALA A 37 11.44 12.44 -3.35
N ARG A 38 11.21 13.61 -2.71
CA ARG A 38 12.05 14.08 -1.59
C ARG A 38 11.83 13.21 -0.36
N PHE A 39 10.58 12.85 -0.10
CA PHE A 39 10.21 11.94 0.97
C PHE A 39 10.80 10.55 0.73
N ALA A 40 10.65 10.00 -0.48
CA ALA A 40 11.24 8.71 -0.88
C ALA A 40 12.75 8.66 -0.65
N ARG A 41 13.50 9.68 -1.11
CA ARG A 41 14.95 9.79 -0.88
C ARG A 41 15.33 9.84 0.60
N ARG A 42 14.52 10.49 1.44
CA ARG A 42 14.75 10.53 2.89
C ARG A 42 14.61 9.14 3.49
N LEU A 43 13.54 8.42 3.15
CA LEU A 43 13.32 7.06 3.63
C LEU A 43 14.42 6.10 3.18
N ALA A 44 14.83 6.17 1.91
CA ALA A 44 15.89 5.32 1.39
C ALA A 44 17.24 5.57 2.08
N ARG A 45 17.58 6.84 2.37
CA ARG A 45 18.78 7.16 3.16
C ARG A 45 18.69 6.61 4.57
N GLN A 46 17.55 6.79 5.24
CA GLN A 46 17.33 6.25 6.59
C GLN A 46 17.47 4.73 6.59
N TYR A 47 16.85 4.05 5.62
CA TYR A 47 16.96 2.59 5.53
C TYR A 47 18.41 2.13 5.31
N ARG A 48 19.20 2.82 4.47
CA ARG A 48 20.62 2.47 4.26
C ARG A 48 21.47 2.69 5.50
N SER A 49 21.18 3.72 6.33
CA SER A 49 21.95 4.02 7.54
C SER A 49 21.55 3.18 8.74
N ASP A 50 20.24 3.03 8.97
CA ASP A 50 19.70 2.52 10.23
C ASP A 50 18.93 1.19 10.07
N GLY A 51 18.69 0.75 8.82
CA GLY A 51 17.84 -0.39 8.53
C GLY A 51 16.35 -0.07 8.71
N LEU A 52 15.58 -1.10 9.08
CA LEU A 52 14.15 -0.95 9.33
C LEU A 52 13.86 -0.05 10.53
N THR A 53 12.76 0.69 10.44
CA THR A 53 12.21 1.34 11.64
C THR A 53 11.76 0.29 12.67
N PRO A 54 11.76 0.61 13.97
CA PRO A 54 11.34 -0.36 14.99
C PRO A 54 9.92 -0.92 14.77
N SER A 55 8.97 -0.10 14.27
CA SER A 55 7.63 -0.59 13.94
C SER A 55 7.59 -1.49 12.69
N ALA A 56 8.45 -1.28 11.71
CA ALA A 56 8.60 -2.17 10.56
C ALA A 56 9.25 -3.51 10.96
N ALA A 57 10.19 -3.48 11.90
CA ALA A 57 10.78 -4.70 12.49
C ALA A 57 9.70 -5.58 13.16
N LEU A 58 8.80 -4.98 13.97
CA LEU A 58 7.67 -5.70 14.57
C LEU A 58 6.73 -6.34 13.53
N VAL A 59 6.51 -5.68 12.40
CA VAL A 59 5.74 -6.26 11.27
C VAL A 59 6.42 -7.52 10.75
N LEU A 60 7.74 -7.50 10.56
CA LEU A 60 8.49 -8.66 10.09
C LEU A 60 8.65 -9.75 11.16
N ASP A 61 8.72 -9.41 12.42
CA ASP A 61 8.75 -10.38 13.51
C ASP A 61 7.43 -11.16 13.56
N PHE A 62 6.29 -10.49 13.39
CA PHE A 62 5.01 -11.16 13.21
C PHE A 62 4.99 -12.05 11.96
N ALA A 63 5.44 -11.53 10.82
CA ALA A 63 5.51 -12.33 9.58
C ALA A 63 6.38 -13.57 9.76
N GLY A 64 7.51 -13.47 10.48
CA GLY A 64 8.35 -14.61 10.85
C GLY A 64 7.61 -15.62 11.72
N SER A 65 6.82 -15.16 12.70
CA SER A 65 6.06 -16.04 13.61
C SER A 65 4.96 -16.85 12.93
N VAL A 66 4.46 -16.39 11.80
CA VAL A 66 3.43 -17.09 10.98
C VAL A 66 4.03 -17.84 9.78
N GLY A 67 5.36 -17.98 9.72
CA GLY A 67 6.06 -18.76 8.71
C GLY A 67 6.36 -17.97 7.44
N LEU A 68 7.30 -17.05 7.52
CA LEU A 68 7.76 -16.21 6.40
C LEU A 68 8.63 -17.00 5.40
N GLU A 69 9.38 -18.01 5.85
CA GLU A 69 10.23 -18.82 4.98
C GLU A 69 9.42 -19.47 3.86
N GLY A 70 9.84 -19.27 2.62
CA GLY A 70 9.14 -19.75 1.42
C GLY A 70 7.81 -19.07 1.12
N ALA A 71 7.32 -18.16 1.98
CA ALA A 71 6.05 -17.49 1.82
C ALA A 71 6.07 -16.39 0.76
N SER A 72 4.90 -16.12 0.15
CA SER A 72 4.65 -14.91 -0.61
C SER A 72 4.15 -13.78 0.30
N LEU A 73 4.61 -12.54 0.06
CA LEU A 73 4.22 -11.37 0.81
C LEU A 73 3.64 -10.28 -0.11
N LEU A 74 2.47 -9.76 0.22
CA LEU A 74 1.87 -8.60 -0.41
C LEU A 74 1.98 -7.40 0.52
N GLU A 75 2.67 -6.35 0.09
CA GLU A 75 2.74 -5.09 0.83
C GLU A 75 1.92 -4.02 0.12
N ILE A 76 1.00 -3.40 0.86
CA ILE A 76 0.13 -2.33 0.38
C ILE A 76 0.73 -1.01 0.88
N GLY A 77 1.00 -0.08 -0.03
CA GLY A 77 1.64 1.19 0.27
C GLY A 77 3.07 1.02 0.78
N GLY A 78 3.83 0.09 0.21
CA GLY A 78 5.17 -0.27 0.69
C GLY A 78 6.27 0.75 0.37
N GLY A 79 5.94 1.87 -0.26
CA GLY A 79 6.88 2.95 -0.51
C GLY A 79 8.17 2.49 -1.20
N ILE A 80 9.31 2.66 -0.52
CA ILE A 80 10.63 2.24 -1.03
C ILE A 80 10.86 0.72 -0.98
N GLY A 81 9.97 -0.05 -0.34
CA GLY A 81 10.06 -1.52 -0.27
C GLY A 81 11.06 -2.06 0.75
N ASP A 82 11.36 -1.32 1.82
CA ASP A 82 12.28 -1.73 2.87
C ASP A 82 11.81 -3.01 3.62
N ILE A 83 10.50 -3.13 3.91
CA ILE A 83 9.94 -4.36 4.50
C ILE A 83 10.06 -5.53 3.54
N GLN A 84 9.81 -5.33 2.25
CA GLN A 84 9.94 -6.38 1.23
C GLN A 84 11.37 -6.90 1.11
N LEU A 85 12.34 -5.98 1.07
CA LEU A 85 13.75 -6.34 1.02
C LEU A 85 14.16 -7.20 2.21
N GLU A 86 13.76 -6.81 3.41
CA GLU A 86 14.07 -7.58 4.62
C GLU A 86 13.29 -8.91 4.70
N ALA A 87 12.04 -8.94 4.19
CA ALA A 87 11.28 -10.19 4.07
C ALA A 87 11.99 -11.20 3.15
N LEU A 88 12.46 -10.73 1.99
CA LEU A 88 13.22 -11.58 1.04
C LEU A 88 14.55 -12.06 1.62
N LYS A 89 15.28 -11.22 2.36
CA LYS A 89 16.50 -11.62 3.08
C LYS A 89 16.24 -12.65 4.18
N ARG A 90 15.03 -12.63 4.77
CA ARG A 90 14.56 -13.59 5.79
C ARG A 90 13.87 -14.83 5.19
N GLY A 91 13.97 -15.05 3.88
CA GLY A 91 13.53 -16.28 3.23
C GLY A 91 12.16 -16.23 2.54
N ALA A 92 11.45 -15.10 2.50
CA ALA A 92 10.23 -14.99 1.68
C ALA A 92 10.54 -15.35 0.22
N SER A 93 9.68 -16.09 -0.47
CA SER A 93 9.92 -16.54 -1.84
C SER A 93 9.78 -15.42 -2.87
N HIS A 94 8.77 -14.59 -2.71
CA HIS A 94 8.44 -13.48 -3.61
C HIS A 94 7.68 -12.40 -2.86
N THR A 95 7.82 -11.14 -3.28
CA THR A 95 7.02 -10.05 -2.73
C THR A 95 6.33 -9.24 -3.82
N THR A 96 5.10 -8.83 -3.55
CA THR A 96 4.35 -7.88 -4.40
C THR A 96 4.15 -6.57 -3.63
N ASN A 97 4.44 -5.45 -4.24
CA ASN A 97 4.18 -4.12 -3.69
C ASN A 97 3.10 -3.42 -4.52
N VAL A 98 2.05 -2.97 -3.85
CA VAL A 98 1.02 -2.12 -4.45
C VAL A 98 1.22 -0.71 -3.90
N GLU A 99 1.57 0.25 -4.76
CA GLU A 99 1.91 1.61 -4.36
C GLU A 99 1.18 2.64 -5.22
N LEU A 100 0.55 3.62 -4.58
CA LEU A 100 -0.20 4.66 -5.28
C LEU A 100 0.73 5.74 -5.86
N SER A 101 1.79 6.11 -5.13
CA SER A 101 2.72 7.15 -5.59
C SER A 101 3.89 6.56 -6.39
N ALA A 102 3.96 6.88 -7.68
CA ALA A 102 5.09 6.51 -8.52
C ALA A 102 6.42 7.21 -8.10
N ALA A 103 6.35 8.20 -7.21
CA ALA A 103 7.53 8.92 -6.75
C ALA A 103 8.53 8.06 -5.94
N TYR A 104 8.09 6.91 -5.42
CA TYR A 104 8.96 5.96 -4.72
C TYR A 104 9.81 5.09 -5.65
N GLU A 105 9.37 4.89 -6.89
CA GLU A 105 9.96 3.91 -7.81
C GLU A 105 11.46 4.08 -8.03
N PRO A 106 12.02 5.30 -8.24
CA PRO A 106 13.46 5.45 -8.46
C PRO A 106 14.31 4.96 -7.28
N GLU A 107 13.85 5.17 -6.03
CA GLU A 107 14.59 4.72 -4.85
C GLU A 107 14.37 3.23 -4.58
N ALA A 108 13.15 2.73 -4.77
CA ALA A 108 12.84 1.30 -4.64
C ALA A 108 13.64 0.47 -5.65
N ALA A 109 13.70 0.90 -6.91
CA ALA A 109 14.48 0.23 -7.95
C ALA A 109 15.97 0.15 -7.57
N ARG A 110 16.56 1.27 -7.09
CA ARG A 110 17.96 1.28 -6.64
C ARG A 110 18.22 0.31 -5.48
N LEU A 111 17.33 0.29 -4.47
CA LEU A 111 17.47 -0.62 -3.34
C LEU A 111 17.38 -2.09 -3.76
N LEU A 112 16.50 -2.40 -4.71
CA LEU A 112 16.36 -3.75 -5.29
C LEU A 112 17.61 -4.16 -6.08
N ASP A 113 18.18 -3.24 -6.87
CA ASP A 113 19.42 -3.48 -7.63
C ASP A 113 20.62 -3.68 -6.68
N GLU A 114 20.77 -2.80 -5.68
CA GLU A 114 21.80 -2.91 -4.65
C GLU A 114 21.74 -4.25 -3.89
N ALA A 115 20.55 -4.79 -3.69
CA ALA A 115 20.32 -6.06 -3.02
C ALA A 115 20.38 -7.30 -3.94
N GLY A 116 20.35 -7.12 -5.28
CA GLY A 116 20.26 -8.21 -6.25
C GLY A 116 18.95 -9.00 -6.17
N LEU A 117 17.84 -8.35 -5.80
CA LEU A 117 16.55 -8.98 -5.51
C LEU A 117 15.42 -8.59 -6.47
N ARG A 118 15.74 -7.88 -7.55
CA ARG A 118 14.74 -7.34 -8.50
C ARG A 118 13.80 -8.43 -9.06
N ASP A 119 14.32 -9.60 -9.40
CA ASP A 119 13.55 -10.70 -9.99
C ASP A 119 12.57 -11.36 -9.01
N ARG A 120 12.70 -11.05 -7.71
CA ARG A 120 11.83 -11.58 -6.66
C ARG A 120 10.77 -10.58 -6.18
N VAL A 121 10.64 -9.43 -6.85
CA VAL A 121 9.70 -8.38 -6.49
C VAL A 121 8.85 -7.97 -7.69
N THR A 122 7.53 -7.98 -7.52
CA THR A 122 6.58 -7.33 -8.42
C THR A 122 6.16 -5.99 -7.82
N ARG A 123 6.29 -4.91 -8.58
CA ARG A 123 5.81 -3.58 -8.18
C ARG A 123 4.66 -3.14 -9.08
N MET A 124 3.52 -2.81 -8.44
CA MET A 124 2.28 -2.39 -9.10
C MET A 124 2.00 -0.93 -8.70
N LEU A 125 2.27 -0.01 -9.63
CA LEU A 125 2.13 1.43 -9.39
C LEU A 125 0.75 1.93 -9.80
N GLY A 126 0.19 2.87 -9.03
CA GLY A 126 -1.11 3.48 -9.31
C GLY A 126 -2.31 2.55 -9.10
N VAL A 127 -2.10 1.38 -8.51
CA VAL A 127 -3.18 0.43 -8.19
C VAL A 127 -3.72 0.72 -6.78
N ASP A 128 -5.01 0.99 -6.70
CA ASP A 128 -5.72 1.08 -5.42
C ASP A 128 -6.37 -0.26 -5.10
N LEU A 129 -5.78 -1.01 -4.17
CA LEU A 129 -6.29 -2.32 -3.76
C LEU A 129 -7.75 -2.27 -3.28
N ALA A 130 -8.15 -1.21 -2.60
CA ALA A 130 -9.53 -1.08 -2.11
C ALA A 130 -10.54 -0.94 -3.25
N SER A 131 -10.13 -0.39 -4.39
CA SER A 131 -10.97 -0.18 -5.56
C SER A 131 -10.95 -1.34 -6.54
N THR A 132 -9.79 -1.99 -6.70
CA THR A 132 -9.56 -3.08 -7.66
C THR A 132 -8.82 -4.27 -7.01
N PRO A 133 -9.42 -4.91 -5.99
CA PRO A 133 -8.74 -5.99 -5.28
C PRO A 133 -8.39 -7.17 -6.21
N GLU A 134 -9.20 -7.43 -7.23
CA GLU A 134 -8.99 -8.52 -8.20
C GLU A 134 -7.75 -8.33 -9.08
N ALA A 135 -7.22 -7.12 -9.19
CA ALA A 135 -6.00 -6.85 -9.96
C ALA A 135 -4.73 -7.40 -9.27
N VAL A 136 -4.83 -7.80 -7.99
CA VAL A 136 -3.68 -8.22 -7.19
C VAL A 136 -3.84 -9.67 -6.76
N GLU A 137 -2.84 -10.51 -7.05
CA GLU A 137 -2.86 -11.91 -6.67
C GLU A 137 -2.80 -12.11 -5.13
N PRO A 138 -3.50 -13.12 -4.60
CA PRO A 138 -3.45 -13.45 -3.18
C PRO A 138 -2.05 -13.90 -2.74
N ALA A 139 -1.59 -13.39 -1.59
CA ALA A 139 -0.33 -13.75 -0.97
C ALA A 139 -0.55 -14.47 0.37
N ASP A 140 0.49 -15.13 0.86
CA ASP A 140 0.44 -15.80 2.16
C ASP A 140 0.26 -14.79 3.29
N ILE A 141 1.02 -13.70 3.25
CA ILE A 141 1.02 -12.64 4.26
C ILE A 141 0.76 -11.30 3.58
N VAL A 142 -0.16 -10.51 4.12
CA VAL A 142 -0.47 -9.16 3.65
C VAL A 142 -0.06 -8.14 4.71
N VAL A 143 0.66 -7.10 4.27
CA VAL A 143 1.24 -6.06 5.13
C VAL A 143 0.67 -4.69 4.75
N LEU A 144 0.26 -3.90 5.76
CA LEU A 144 -0.13 -2.49 5.63
C LEU A 144 0.59 -1.64 6.70
N HIS A 145 1.85 -1.30 6.45
CA HIS A 145 2.64 -0.53 7.41
C HIS A 145 2.49 0.97 7.19
N ARG A 146 1.89 1.69 8.14
CA ARG A 146 1.61 3.14 8.10
C ARG A 146 0.70 3.58 6.95
N VAL A 147 -0.23 2.74 6.54
CA VAL A 147 -1.13 2.98 5.39
C VAL A 147 -2.54 3.33 5.84
N VAL A 148 -3.10 2.58 6.78
CA VAL A 148 -4.52 2.71 7.15
C VAL A 148 -4.87 4.11 7.64
N CYS A 149 -3.94 4.79 8.34
CA CYS A 149 -4.12 6.19 8.80
C CYS A 149 -4.14 7.24 7.67
N CYS A 150 -3.79 6.84 6.47
CA CYS A 150 -3.77 7.72 5.29
C CYS A 150 -4.93 7.43 4.33
N TYR A 151 -5.72 6.39 4.59
CA TYR A 151 -6.78 5.94 3.70
C TYR A 151 -8.17 6.22 4.32
N PRO A 152 -9.08 6.90 3.59
CA PRO A 152 -10.36 7.33 4.17
C PRO A 152 -11.29 6.16 4.52
N ASP A 153 -11.36 5.16 3.66
CA ASP A 153 -12.24 3.98 3.80
C ASP A 153 -11.43 2.76 4.24
N TYR A 154 -11.10 2.74 5.54
CA TYR A 154 -10.33 1.63 6.12
C TYR A 154 -11.07 0.28 6.05
N GLU A 155 -12.41 0.29 6.06
CA GLU A 155 -13.22 -0.94 6.00
C GLU A 155 -13.03 -1.64 4.65
N ARG A 156 -13.10 -0.86 3.57
CA ARG A 156 -12.88 -1.36 2.22
C ARG A 156 -11.43 -1.81 2.01
N LEU A 157 -10.47 -1.01 2.48
CA LEU A 157 -9.05 -1.32 2.36
C LEU A 157 -8.67 -2.61 3.12
N LEU A 158 -9.04 -2.71 4.42
CA LEU A 158 -8.75 -3.90 5.23
C LEU A 158 -9.57 -5.11 4.76
N GLY A 159 -10.80 -4.89 4.28
CA GLY A 159 -11.61 -5.93 3.67
C GLY A 159 -10.99 -6.52 2.41
N ALA A 160 -10.42 -5.67 1.55
CA ALA A 160 -9.67 -6.09 0.36
C ALA A 160 -8.37 -6.81 0.75
N ALA A 161 -7.61 -6.28 1.72
CA ALA A 161 -6.40 -6.91 2.25
C ALA A 161 -6.70 -8.32 2.81
N ALA A 162 -7.76 -8.46 3.61
CA ALA A 162 -8.19 -9.75 4.13
C ALA A 162 -8.57 -10.75 3.03
N GLY A 163 -9.20 -10.27 1.95
CA GLY A 163 -9.55 -11.08 0.77
C GLY A 163 -8.33 -11.56 -0.03
N ARG A 164 -7.19 -10.88 0.08
CA ARG A 164 -5.94 -11.25 -0.59
C ARG A 164 -4.97 -12.02 0.32
N ALA A 165 -5.26 -12.15 1.61
CA ALA A 165 -4.43 -12.88 2.56
C ALA A 165 -4.84 -14.36 2.62
N LYS A 166 -3.90 -15.26 2.34
CA LYS A 166 -4.10 -16.71 2.51
C LYS A 166 -3.96 -17.14 3.97
N ARG A 167 -3.02 -16.55 4.72
CA ARG A 167 -2.68 -16.95 6.10
C ARG A 167 -2.81 -15.82 7.11
N ALA A 168 -2.28 -14.64 6.81
CA ALA A 168 -2.20 -13.57 7.81
C ALA A 168 -2.26 -12.16 7.19
N VAL A 169 -2.76 -11.21 8.00
CA VAL A 169 -2.69 -9.77 7.74
C VAL A 169 -1.99 -9.10 8.92
N VAL A 170 -1.05 -8.22 8.66
CA VAL A 170 -0.47 -7.33 9.67
C VAL A 170 -0.59 -5.88 9.22
N PHE A 171 -1.03 -5.03 10.13
CA PHE A 171 -1.13 -3.60 9.86
C PHE A 171 -0.64 -2.77 11.04
N SER A 172 -0.21 -1.55 10.76
CA SER A 172 0.12 -0.59 11.81
C SER A 172 -0.78 0.65 11.75
N HIS A 173 -1.07 1.22 12.91
CA HIS A 173 -1.89 2.41 13.07
C HIS A 173 -1.37 3.30 14.22
N PRO A 174 -1.61 4.62 14.20
CA PRO A 174 -1.34 5.47 15.36
C PRO A 174 -2.35 5.18 16.48
N PRO A 175 -2.02 5.49 17.75
CA PRO A 175 -2.95 5.35 18.86
C PRO A 175 -4.16 6.29 18.68
N ARG A 176 -5.33 5.87 19.17
CA ARG A 176 -6.52 6.72 19.20
C ARG A 176 -6.65 7.46 20.51
N THR A 177 -5.63 8.21 20.90
CA THR A 177 -5.68 9.11 22.07
C THR A 177 -6.36 10.44 21.70
N LEU A 178 -6.81 11.20 22.70
CA LEU A 178 -7.34 12.55 22.47
C LEU A 178 -6.28 13.44 21.80
N PHE A 179 -5.02 13.30 22.20
CA PHE A 179 -3.91 14.02 21.58
C PHE A 179 -3.71 13.65 20.10
N ALA A 180 -3.73 12.35 19.76
CA ALA A 180 -3.60 11.91 18.37
C ALA A 180 -4.77 12.39 17.49
N ARG A 181 -5.99 12.40 18.06
CA ARG A 181 -7.17 12.95 17.36
C ARG A 181 -7.04 14.46 17.14
N PHE A 182 -6.63 15.20 18.17
CA PHE A 182 -6.39 16.65 18.05
C PHE A 182 -5.29 16.94 17.03
N SER A 183 -4.19 16.20 17.06
CA SER A 183 -3.09 16.35 16.09
C SER A 183 -3.54 16.07 14.66
N ALA A 184 -4.35 15.03 14.43
CA ALA A 184 -4.91 14.74 13.11
C ALA A 184 -5.83 15.89 12.61
N HIS A 185 -6.65 16.46 13.51
CA HIS A 185 -7.49 17.62 13.15
C HIS A 185 -6.64 18.86 12.83
N ALA A 186 -5.61 19.15 13.63
CA ALA A 186 -4.71 20.28 13.41
C ALA A 186 -3.94 20.12 12.07
N ILE A 187 -3.41 18.93 11.79
CA ILE A 187 -2.74 18.62 10.52
C ILE A 187 -3.72 18.79 9.35
N ASN A 188 -4.93 18.26 9.45
CA ASN A 188 -5.93 18.37 8.39
C ASN A 188 -6.38 19.81 8.18
N ALA A 189 -6.51 20.63 9.24
CA ALA A 189 -6.77 22.06 9.14
C ALA A 189 -5.64 22.79 8.41
N PHE A 190 -4.38 22.50 8.75
CA PHE A 190 -3.21 23.04 8.05
C PHE A 190 -3.21 22.68 6.56
N TYR A 191 -3.48 21.41 6.21
CA TYR A 191 -3.57 20.98 4.83
C TYR A 191 -4.70 21.68 4.09
N THR A 192 -5.85 21.89 4.73
CA THR A 192 -6.96 22.66 4.13
C THR A 192 -6.54 24.11 3.84
N LEU A 193 -5.87 24.77 4.79
CA LEU A 193 -5.41 26.15 4.63
C LEU A 193 -4.35 26.30 3.52
N THR A 194 -3.51 25.27 3.33
CA THR A 194 -2.46 25.26 2.30
C THR A 194 -2.92 24.68 0.95
N GLY A 195 -4.22 24.37 0.81
CA GLY A 195 -4.77 23.75 -0.41
C GLY A 195 -4.21 22.37 -0.72
N ASN A 196 -3.76 21.63 0.31
CA ASN A 196 -3.38 20.23 0.17
C ASN A 196 -4.60 19.35 0.42
N PRO A 197 -5.05 18.53 -0.54
CA PRO A 197 -6.21 17.65 -0.37
C PRO A 197 -5.92 16.40 0.49
N TYR A 198 -4.66 16.09 0.78
CA TYR A 198 -4.29 14.96 1.66
C TYR A 198 -4.94 15.08 3.04
N ARG A 199 -5.36 13.95 3.60
CA ARG A 199 -5.94 13.87 4.96
C ARG A 199 -5.35 12.72 5.74
N ALA A 200 -5.13 12.98 7.04
CA ALA A 200 -4.77 11.96 8.04
C ALA A 200 -6.01 11.53 8.83
N TYR A 201 -6.12 10.25 9.11
CA TYR A 201 -7.27 9.65 9.79
C TYR A 201 -6.83 8.93 11.07
N ALA A 202 -7.63 9.07 12.13
CA ALA A 202 -7.47 8.35 13.39
C ALA A 202 -8.64 7.35 13.54
N HIS A 203 -8.57 6.26 12.80
CA HIS A 203 -9.60 5.20 12.83
C HIS A 203 -9.64 4.50 14.18
N THR A 204 -10.79 3.88 14.51
CA THR A 204 -10.98 3.14 15.76
C THR A 204 -10.28 1.77 15.66
N PRO A 205 -9.29 1.46 16.54
CA PRO A 205 -8.54 0.21 16.46
C PRO A 205 -9.42 -1.05 16.47
N ASP A 206 -10.39 -1.10 17.39
CA ASP A 206 -11.28 -2.25 17.53
C ASP A 206 -12.18 -2.43 16.29
N ALA A 207 -12.59 -1.34 15.63
CA ALA A 207 -13.35 -1.42 14.39
C ALA A 207 -12.48 -1.96 13.23
N MET A 208 -11.21 -1.55 13.14
CA MET A 208 -10.27 -2.11 12.15
C MET A 208 -10.07 -3.61 12.35
N ILE A 209 -9.89 -4.05 13.60
CA ILE A 209 -9.76 -5.46 13.96
C ILE A 209 -11.05 -6.23 13.63
N ALA A 210 -12.22 -5.66 13.93
CA ALA A 210 -13.51 -6.28 13.63
C ALA A 210 -13.71 -6.55 12.12
N VAL A 211 -13.20 -5.68 11.24
CA VAL A 211 -13.21 -5.92 9.78
C VAL A 211 -12.44 -7.20 9.43
N LEU A 212 -11.27 -7.41 10.03
CA LEU A 212 -10.46 -8.60 9.78
C LEU A 212 -11.10 -9.85 10.39
N SER A 213 -11.60 -9.76 11.63
CA SER A 213 -12.30 -10.89 12.30
C SER A 213 -13.57 -11.31 11.56
N GLY A 214 -14.32 -10.35 11.01
CA GLY A 214 -15.49 -10.63 10.15
C GLY A 214 -15.12 -11.33 8.82
N ARG A 215 -13.83 -11.43 8.50
CA ARG A 215 -13.27 -12.13 7.34
C ARG A 215 -12.49 -13.40 7.73
N GLY A 216 -12.64 -13.88 8.97
CA GLY A 216 -11.98 -15.09 9.47
C GLY A 216 -10.49 -14.91 9.79
N LEU A 217 -10.06 -13.69 10.12
CA LEU A 217 -8.68 -13.35 10.53
C LEU A 217 -8.67 -12.92 11.99
N GLU A 218 -8.26 -13.82 12.89
CA GLU A 218 -8.27 -13.57 14.34
C GLU A 218 -7.02 -12.85 14.81
N PRO A 219 -7.12 -11.80 15.64
CA PRO A 219 -5.98 -11.07 16.16
C PRO A 219 -5.15 -11.97 17.10
N ARG A 220 -3.86 -12.11 16.80
CA ARG A 220 -2.91 -12.94 17.57
C ARG A 220 -1.68 -12.18 18.04
N TYR A 221 -1.47 -10.97 17.53
CA TYR A 221 -0.29 -10.18 17.82
C TYR A 221 -0.67 -8.73 18.02
N ARG A 222 -0.16 -8.12 19.08
CA ARG A 222 -0.33 -6.69 19.37
C ARG A 222 0.92 -6.17 20.05
N GLU A 223 1.64 -5.29 19.37
CA GLU A 223 2.85 -4.66 19.86
C GLU A 223 2.83 -3.15 19.64
N VAL A 224 3.66 -2.44 20.37
CA VAL A 224 3.75 -0.98 20.32
C VAL A 224 5.19 -0.54 20.13
N SER A 225 5.43 0.33 19.19
CA SER A 225 6.72 0.95 18.97
C SER A 225 6.57 2.46 18.71
N GLY A 226 6.94 3.25 19.70
CA GLY A 226 6.73 4.70 19.67
C GLY A 226 5.26 5.05 19.44
N PRO A 227 4.93 5.86 18.42
CA PRO A 227 3.55 6.22 18.12
C PRO A 227 2.80 5.16 17.28
N TRP A 228 3.36 3.97 17.08
CA TRP A 228 2.79 2.96 16.19
C TRP A 228 2.38 1.72 16.98
N HIS A 229 1.12 1.34 16.82
CA HIS A 229 0.59 0.05 17.22
C HIS A 229 0.63 -0.89 16.03
N VAL A 230 1.14 -2.09 16.22
CA VAL A 230 1.20 -3.15 15.21
C VAL A 230 0.23 -4.25 15.63
N VAL A 231 -0.68 -4.59 14.73
CA VAL A 231 -1.68 -5.66 14.93
C VAL A 231 -1.52 -6.69 13.86
N GLY A 232 -1.30 -7.94 14.26
CA GLY A 232 -1.25 -9.10 13.39
C GLY A 232 -2.44 -10.03 13.63
N SER A 233 -3.09 -10.45 12.54
CA SER A 233 -4.23 -11.36 12.55
C SER A 233 -3.95 -12.57 11.67
N VAL A 234 -4.36 -13.74 12.10
CA VAL A 234 -4.11 -15.02 11.43
C VAL A 234 -5.43 -15.66 11.04
N ARG A 235 -5.50 -16.26 9.87
CA ARG A 235 -6.68 -16.99 9.43
C ARG A 235 -6.91 -18.20 10.34
N ALA A 236 -8.16 -18.35 10.81
CA ALA A 236 -8.59 -19.46 11.65
C ALA A 236 -8.61 -20.78 10.87
#